data_ed4682aaece48d5663f9d7605180bbc0
#
_entry.id   ed4682aaece48d5663f9d7605180bbc0
#
_cell.length_a   1.000
_cell.length_b   1.000
_cell.length_c   1.000
_cell.angle_alpha   90.00
_cell.angle_beta   90.00
_cell.angle_gamma   90.00
#
_symmetry.space_group_name_H-M   'P 1'
#
loop_
_entity.id
_entity.type
_entity.pdbx_description
1 polymer ?
#
loop_
_entity_poly.entity_id
_entity_poly.type
_entity_poly.pdbx_seq_one_letter_code
_entity_poly.pdbx_strand_id
1 'polypeptide(L)'
;MIKLHWDQFDLAVASLSAQLADNVNSGVFGVPRGGLCLAVALSHALDLPLLVNPEPDALIVDDVYETGRTLEALRLRFPYASFAVWVSKCSPMWWLAADVVDSPEWLLFPWENADQAMA
;
A
#
# COMPACT_ATOMS: atom_id res chain seq x y z
N MET A 1 -20.22 -3.02 -3.96
CA MET A 1 -19.00 -3.42 -3.23
C MET A 1 -18.10 -4.23 -4.13
N ILE A 2 -16.83 -3.90 -4.18
CA ILE A 2 -15.83 -4.62 -4.96
C ILE A 2 -15.05 -5.51 -4.00
N LYS A 3 -15.11 -6.83 -4.21
CA LYS A 3 -14.36 -7.80 -3.39
C LYS A 3 -13.03 -8.10 -4.05
N LEU A 4 -11.96 -7.90 -3.29
CA LEU A 4 -10.60 -8.24 -3.71
C LEU A 4 -10.21 -9.59 -3.10
N HIS A 5 -9.50 -10.41 -3.87
CA HIS A 5 -9.13 -11.77 -3.51
C HIS A 5 -7.62 -11.93 -3.39
N TRP A 6 -7.18 -13.01 -2.73
CA TRP A 6 -5.75 -13.25 -2.50
C TRP A 6 -4.94 -13.43 -3.78
N ASP A 7 -5.51 -13.99 -4.84
CA ASP A 7 -4.83 -14.10 -6.13
C ASP A 7 -4.58 -12.73 -6.77
N GLN A 8 -5.52 -11.79 -6.59
CA GLN A 8 -5.34 -10.40 -7.01
C GLN A 8 -4.28 -9.69 -6.16
N PHE A 9 -4.23 -10.01 -4.86
CA PHE A 9 -3.18 -9.53 -3.98
C PHE A 9 -1.79 -9.98 -4.45
N ASP A 10 -1.64 -11.25 -4.82
CA ASP A 10 -0.38 -11.78 -5.33
C ASP A 10 0.08 -11.04 -6.59
N LEU A 11 -0.85 -10.74 -7.50
CA LEU A 11 -0.56 -9.96 -8.70
C LEU A 11 -0.15 -8.52 -8.35
N ALA A 12 -0.80 -7.92 -7.36
CA ALA A 12 -0.46 -6.57 -6.90
C ALA A 12 0.95 -6.52 -6.31
N VAL A 13 1.31 -7.50 -5.50
CA VAL A 13 2.66 -7.60 -4.94
C VAL A 13 3.71 -7.74 -6.05
N ALA A 14 3.44 -8.58 -7.05
CA ALA A 14 4.34 -8.75 -8.19
C ALA A 14 4.49 -7.45 -8.98
N SER A 15 3.41 -6.74 -9.24
CA SER A 15 3.42 -5.46 -9.94
C SER A 15 4.22 -4.41 -9.20
N LEU A 16 3.96 -4.23 -7.91
CA LEU A 16 4.67 -3.24 -7.09
C LEU A 16 6.14 -3.61 -6.92
N SER A 17 6.46 -4.89 -6.75
CA SER A 17 7.86 -5.35 -6.65
C SER A 17 8.64 -5.01 -7.91
N ALA A 18 8.03 -5.18 -9.08
CA ALA A 18 8.66 -4.82 -10.35
C ALA A 18 8.89 -3.32 -10.46
N GLN A 19 7.90 -2.50 -10.06
CA GLN A 19 8.01 -1.04 -10.08
C GLN A 19 9.07 -0.52 -9.10
N LEU A 20 9.29 -1.24 -7.99
CA LEU A 20 10.18 -0.83 -6.90
C LEU A 20 11.56 -1.49 -6.98
N ALA A 21 11.83 -2.32 -7.99
CA ALA A 21 13.03 -3.15 -8.06
C ALA A 21 14.34 -2.35 -7.96
N ASP A 22 14.37 -1.14 -8.51
CA ASP A 22 15.56 -0.28 -8.51
C ASP A 22 15.59 0.74 -7.37
N ASN A 23 14.56 0.75 -6.53
CA ASN A 23 14.51 1.66 -5.38
C ASN A 23 15.49 1.21 -4.29
N VAL A 24 16.06 2.20 -3.61
CA VAL A 24 16.91 1.96 -2.43
C VAL A 24 16.17 2.52 -1.22
N ASN A 25 15.60 1.62 -0.43
CA ASN A 25 14.86 1.98 0.78
C ASN A 25 15.47 1.27 1.99
N SER A 26 15.35 1.89 3.18
CA SER A 26 15.84 1.31 4.44
C SER A 26 15.03 0.09 4.89
N GLY A 27 13.76 0.05 4.51
CA GLY A 27 12.84 -1.01 4.87
C GLY A 27 11.43 -0.67 4.45
N VAL A 28 10.48 -1.52 4.81
CA VAL A 28 9.05 -1.35 4.47
C VAL A 28 8.26 -1.08 5.73
N PHE A 29 7.51 0.01 5.74
CA PHE A 29 6.57 0.36 6.80
C PHE A 29 5.15 0.26 6.27
N GLY A 30 4.30 -0.54 6.94
CA GLY A 30 2.87 -0.63 6.62
C GLY A 30 2.05 0.27 7.51
N VAL A 31 1.20 1.10 6.91
CA VAL A 31 0.28 1.93 7.67
C VAL A 31 -0.76 1.02 8.34
N PRO A 32 -0.81 0.98 9.68
CA PRO A 32 -1.75 0.11 10.37
C PRO A 32 -3.21 0.59 10.15
N ARG A 33 -4.10 -0.33 10.09
CA ARG A 33 -3.91 -1.78 10.01
C ARG A 33 -3.88 -2.25 8.56
N GLY A 34 -4.58 -1.55 7.66
CA GLY A 34 -4.82 -1.99 6.29
C GLY A 34 -3.57 -2.24 5.46
N GLY A 35 -2.50 -1.48 5.73
CA GLY A 35 -1.25 -1.62 4.97
C GLY A 35 -0.33 -2.74 5.44
N LEU A 36 -0.65 -3.43 6.54
CA LEU A 36 0.28 -4.41 7.13
C LEU A 36 0.48 -5.63 6.25
N CYS A 37 -0.58 -6.19 5.67
CA CYS A 37 -0.44 -7.37 4.80
C CYS A 37 0.46 -7.07 3.59
N LEU A 38 0.24 -5.93 2.95
CA LEU A 38 1.06 -5.51 1.81
C LEU A 38 2.50 -5.26 2.21
N ALA A 39 2.72 -4.65 3.38
CA ALA A 39 4.07 -4.38 3.89
C ALA A 39 4.85 -5.66 4.12
N VAL A 40 4.23 -6.67 4.74
CA VAL A 40 4.86 -7.97 4.97
C VAL A 40 5.23 -8.62 3.64
N ALA A 41 4.30 -8.66 2.69
CA ALA A 41 4.54 -9.27 1.39
C ALA A 41 5.65 -8.56 0.61
N LEU A 42 5.66 -7.22 0.60
CA LEU A 42 6.71 -6.46 -0.08
C LEU A 42 8.07 -6.57 0.62
N SER A 43 8.09 -6.66 1.95
CA SER A 43 9.31 -6.93 2.72
C SER A 43 9.97 -8.23 2.24
N HIS A 44 9.19 -9.30 2.07
CA HIS A 44 9.70 -10.56 1.54
C HIS A 44 10.11 -10.45 0.06
N ALA A 45 9.26 -9.87 -0.76
CA ALA A 45 9.52 -9.80 -2.21
C ALA A 45 10.72 -8.93 -2.57
N LEU A 46 10.98 -7.87 -1.81
CA LEU A 46 12.08 -6.93 -2.04
C LEU A 46 13.31 -7.23 -1.18
N ASP A 47 13.22 -8.20 -0.29
CA ASP A 47 14.28 -8.53 0.68
C ASP A 47 14.69 -7.31 1.51
N LEU A 48 13.70 -6.59 2.04
CA LEU A 48 13.87 -5.43 2.90
C LEU A 48 13.34 -5.71 4.29
N PRO A 49 13.94 -5.13 5.35
CA PRO A 49 13.39 -5.26 6.70
C PRO A 49 11.98 -4.72 6.80
N LEU A 50 11.15 -5.36 7.62
CA LEU A 50 9.86 -4.82 8.01
C LEU A 50 10.07 -3.85 9.17
N LEU A 51 9.66 -2.60 8.98
CA LEU A 51 9.87 -1.54 9.96
C LEU A 51 8.68 -1.41 10.91
N VAL A 52 8.95 -1.19 12.19
CA VAL A 52 7.94 -0.92 13.21
C VAL A 52 7.51 0.55 13.16
N ASN A 53 8.43 1.43 12.79
CA ASN A 53 8.18 2.86 12.63
C ASN A 53 8.68 3.33 11.27
N PRO A 54 8.05 4.37 10.68
CA PRO A 54 8.56 4.92 9.44
C PRO A 54 9.92 5.58 9.64
N GLU A 55 10.73 5.53 8.60
CA GLU A 55 12.08 6.12 8.55
C GLU A 55 12.18 7.06 7.34
N PRO A 56 13.14 8.01 7.33
CA PRO A 56 13.20 9.02 6.27
C PRO A 56 13.27 8.48 4.83
N ASP A 57 13.89 7.33 4.63
CA ASP A 57 14.05 6.69 3.32
C ASP A 57 13.28 5.37 3.22
N ALA A 58 12.28 5.16 4.06
CA ALA A 58 11.45 3.97 4.04
C ALA A 58 10.56 3.90 2.79
N LEU A 59 10.16 2.68 2.46
CA LEU A 59 9.01 2.43 1.60
C LEU A 59 7.78 2.35 2.50
N ILE A 60 6.88 3.31 2.38
CA ILE A 60 5.65 3.40 3.18
C ILE A 60 4.49 2.92 2.32
N VAL A 61 3.76 1.92 2.80
CA VAL A 61 2.67 1.30 2.03
C VAL A 61 1.35 1.31 2.80
N ASP A 62 0.27 1.41 2.05
CA ASP A 62 -1.09 1.29 2.56
C ASP A 62 -1.92 0.44 1.59
N ASP A 63 -3.12 0.06 2.01
CA ASP A 63 -4.02 -0.74 1.18
C ASP A 63 -4.66 0.10 0.07
N VAL A 64 -5.09 1.32 0.38
CA VAL A 64 -5.79 2.17 -0.57
C VAL A 64 -5.42 3.64 -0.39
N TYR A 65 -5.30 4.34 -1.53
CA TYR A 65 -5.28 5.80 -1.57
C TYR A 65 -6.67 6.26 -2.01
N GLU A 66 -7.44 6.82 -1.09
CA GLU A 66 -8.80 7.28 -1.34
C GLU A 66 -8.90 8.80 -1.22
N THR A 67 -8.90 9.34 0.00
CA THR A 67 -8.84 10.79 0.22
C THR A 67 -7.41 11.33 0.26
N GLY A 68 -6.45 10.46 0.48
CA GLY A 68 -5.05 10.82 0.59
C GLY A 68 -4.61 11.37 1.93
N ARG A 69 -5.51 11.54 2.90
CA ARG A 69 -5.19 12.20 4.16
C ARG A 69 -4.03 11.56 4.91
N THR A 70 -4.02 10.22 5.00
CA THR A 70 -2.98 9.49 5.73
C THR A 70 -1.63 9.61 5.04
N LEU A 71 -1.56 9.32 3.74
CA LEU A 71 -0.31 9.36 2.99
C LEU A 71 0.21 10.79 2.80
N GLU A 72 -0.68 11.76 2.61
CA GLU A 72 -0.27 13.17 2.53
C GLU A 72 0.39 13.64 3.82
N ALA A 73 -0.15 13.27 4.97
CA ALA A 73 0.42 13.61 6.27
C ALA A 73 1.80 12.96 6.45
N LEU A 74 1.95 11.69 6.04
CA LEU A 74 3.22 10.98 6.11
C LEU A 74 4.24 11.56 5.14
N ARG A 75 3.83 11.98 3.96
CA ARG A 75 4.72 12.61 2.99
C ARG A 75 5.31 13.91 3.51
N LEU A 76 4.52 14.70 4.24
CA LEU A 76 5.02 15.93 4.86
C LEU A 76 6.10 15.64 5.91
N ARG A 77 5.95 14.55 6.66
CA ARG A 77 6.93 14.15 7.69
C ARG A 77 8.15 13.44 7.10
N PHE A 78 7.97 12.69 6.01
CA PHE A 78 9.00 11.86 5.40
C PHE A 78 9.07 12.15 3.89
N PRO A 79 9.56 13.35 3.50
CA PRO A 79 9.51 13.78 2.09
C PRO A 79 10.42 12.97 1.17
N TYR A 80 11.39 12.22 1.73
CA TYR A 80 12.29 11.38 0.95
C TYR A 80 11.87 9.91 0.91
N ALA A 81 10.80 9.55 1.60
CA ALA A 81 10.27 8.19 1.57
C ALA A 81 9.62 7.90 0.21
N SER A 82 9.54 6.62 -0.12
CA SER A 82 8.75 6.12 -1.25
C SER A 82 7.39 5.68 -0.74
N PHE A 83 6.35 5.82 -1.58
CA PHE A 83 4.98 5.50 -1.19
C PHE A 83 4.34 4.59 -2.22
N ALA A 84 3.64 3.56 -1.77
CA ALA A 84 2.93 2.62 -2.62
C ALA A 84 1.64 2.14 -1.96
N VAL A 85 0.63 1.87 -2.78
CA VAL A 85 -0.66 1.31 -2.34
C VAL A 85 -1.05 0.16 -3.25
N TRP A 86 -1.91 -0.72 -2.77
CA TRP A 86 -2.52 -1.71 -3.65
C TRP A 86 -3.47 -1.02 -4.61
N VAL A 87 -4.46 -0.27 -4.10
CA VAL A 87 -5.47 0.39 -4.92
C VAL A 87 -5.40 1.89 -4.75
N SER A 88 -5.40 2.62 -5.87
CA SER A 88 -5.60 4.06 -5.88
C SER A 88 -6.96 4.38 -6.48
N LYS A 89 -7.75 5.22 -5.80
CA LYS A 89 -9.06 5.68 -6.29
C LYS A 89 -8.95 6.79 -7.32
N CYS A 90 -7.76 7.29 -7.56
CA CYS A 90 -7.46 8.29 -8.58
C CYS A 90 -6.13 7.99 -9.24
N SER A 91 -5.81 8.71 -10.32
CA SER A 91 -4.51 8.54 -11.00
C SER A 91 -3.36 8.84 -10.04
N PRO A 92 -2.43 7.90 -9.85
CA PRO A 92 -1.28 8.12 -8.98
C PRO A 92 -0.41 9.29 -9.45
N MET A 93 0.11 10.05 -8.50
CA MET A 93 1.00 11.19 -8.76
C MET A 93 2.39 10.92 -8.16
N TRP A 94 2.55 11.08 -6.85
CA TRP A 94 3.81 10.87 -6.15
C TRP A 94 3.87 9.51 -5.43
N TRP A 95 2.84 8.71 -5.52
CA TRP A 95 2.79 7.36 -5.00
C TRP A 95 2.61 6.37 -6.14
N LEU A 96 3.00 5.11 -5.90
CA LEU A 96 2.77 4.00 -6.82
C LEU A 96 1.50 3.25 -6.43
N ALA A 97 0.82 2.68 -7.40
CA ALA A 97 -0.33 1.82 -7.19
C ALA A 97 -0.23 0.58 -8.08
N ALA A 98 -0.68 -0.57 -7.57
CA ALA A 98 -0.82 -1.75 -8.38
C ALA A 98 -2.05 -1.66 -9.28
N ASP A 99 -3.16 -1.17 -8.72
CA ASP A 99 -4.43 -1.05 -9.42
C ASP A 99 -5.02 0.34 -9.23
N VAL A 100 -5.68 0.86 -10.25
CA VAL A 100 -6.44 2.10 -10.18
C VAL A 100 -7.90 1.78 -10.38
N VAL A 101 -8.74 2.15 -9.41
CA VAL A 101 -10.19 1.91 -9.44
C VAL A 101 -10.90 3.23 -9.24
N ASP A 102 -11.28 3.87 -10.34
CA ASP A 102 -12.02 5.12 -10.33
C ASP A 102 -13.51 4.85 -10.13
N SER A 103 -13.85 4.49 -8.89
CA SER A 103 -15.21 4.15 -8.50
C SER A 103 -15.42 4.52 -7.03
N PRO A 104 -16.60 5.04 -6.66
CA PRO A 104 -16.93 5.32 -5.25
C PRO A 104 -17.27 4.05 -4.46
N GLU A 105 -17.31 2.89 -5.10
CA GLU A 105 -17.69 1.65 -4.44
C GLU A 105 -16.74 1.30 -3.31
N TRP A 106 -17.30 0.68 -2.26
CA TRP A 106 -16.54 0.15 -1.13
C TRP A 106 -15.66 -1.00 -1.60
N LEU A 107 -14.40 -0.99 -1.17
CA LEU A 107 -13.47 -2.10 -1.41
C LEU A 107 -13.44 -3.01 -0.19
N LEU A 108 -13.60 -4.31 -0.42
CA LEU A 108 -13.43 -5.32 0.62
C LEU A 108 -12.14 -6.08 0.31
N PHE A 109 -11.14 -5.89 1.18
CA PHE A 109 -9.84 -6.55 1.05
C PHE A 109 -9.91 -8.00 1.56
N PRO A 110 -9.03 -8.90 1.08
CA PRO A 110 -9.13 -10.33 1.41
C PRO A 110 -9.02 -10.65 2.90
N TRP A 111 -8.36 -9.79 3.67
CA TRP A 111 -8.19 -9.97 5.12
C TRP A 111 -9.32 -9.38 5.93
N GLU A 112 -10.28 -8.72 5.31
CA GLU A 112 -11.37 -8.05 6.01
C GLU A 112 -12.59 -8.95 6.15
N ASN A 113 -13.35 -8.72 7.24
CA ASN A 113 -14.66 -9.31 7.43
C ASN A 113 -15.71 -8.36 6.88
N ALA A 114 -16.58 -8.85 5.97
CA ALA A 114 -17.58 -8.02 5.30
C ALA A 114 -18.52 -7.32 6.29
N ASP A 115 -18.92 -8.00 7.37
CA ASP A 115 -19.81 -7.41 8.38
C ASP A 115 -19.12 -6.27 9.14
N GLN A 116 -17.84 -6.39 9.42
CA GLN A 116 -17.05 -5.37 10.10
C GLN A 116 -16.71 -4.21 9.16
N ALA A 117 -16.39 -4.53 7.91
CA ALA A 117 -15.99 -3.52 6.94
C ALA A 117 -17.13 -2.55 6.60
N MET A 118 -18.36 -3.00 6.71
CA MET A 118 -19.56 -2.21 6.40
C MET A 118 -20.23 -1.60 7.62
N ALA A 119 -19.68 -1.82 8.80
CA ALA A 119 -20.25 -1.31 10.05
C ALA A 119 -20.10 0.22 10.19
#